data_90650b36b43e186c80c02d590fe7adf8
#
_entry.id   90650b36b43e186c80c02d590fe7adf8
#
_cell.length_a   1.000
_cell.length_b   1.000
_cell.length_c   1.000
_cell.angle_alpha   90.00
_cell.angle_beta   90.00
_cell.angle_gamma   90.00
#
_symmetry.space_group_name_H-M   'P 1'
#
loop_
_entity.id
_entity.type
_entity.pdbx_description
1 polymer ?
#
loop_
_entity_poly.entity_id
_entity_poly.type
_entity_poly.pdbx_seq_one_letter_code
_entity_poly.pdbx_strand_id
1 'polypeptide(L)'
;MNRDHITEPFLLRLQDRIESDRDLTAAGLAIKAGLDNSAIRSMLKNNASPRVATMRKICAALGTTLEEFMSNAQTSEEQEIVRLFAQLPEPLKQQLLGYGRGLAAAADQAQPKDAEEKE
;
A
#
# COMPACT_ATOMS: atom_id res chain seq x y z
N MET A 1 22.48 3.59 -5.32
CA MET A 1 21.84 3.01 -6.47
C MET A 1 20.80 3.94 -7.03
N ASN A 2 20.77 4.06 -8.33
CA ASN A 2 19.83 4.94 -8.96
C ASN A 2 18.46 4.27 -9.04
N ARG A 3 17.45 4.94 -8.56
CA ARG A 3 16.12 4.36 -8.52
C ARG A 3 15.30 4.70 -9.77
N ASP A 4 15.88 5.45 -10.70
CA ASP A 4 15.12 5.90 -11.87
C ASP A 4 14.66 4.77 -12.76
N HIS A 5 15.30 3.60 -12.68
CA HIS A 5 14.90 2.46 -13.49
C HIS A 5 13.74 1.69 -12.88
N ILE A 6 13.35 2.00 -11.66
CA ILE A 6 12.28 1.28 -11.00
C ILE A 6 10.93 1.87 -11.41
N THR A 7 10.08 1.05 -12.01
CA THR A 7 8.76 1.49 -12.42
C THR A 7 7.65 0.61 -11.84
N GLU A 8 8.02 -0.56 -11.31
CA GLU A 8 7.04 -1.47 -10.76
C GLU A 8 6.48 -0.88 -9.47
N PRO A 9 5.14 -0.78 -9.34
CA PRO A 9 4.55 -0.03 -8.21
C PRO A 9 4.95 -0.51 -6.83
N PHE A 10 4.99 -1.81 -6.61
CA PHE A 10 5.37 -2.34 -5.30
C PHE A 10 6.82 -1.98 -4.98
N LEU A 11 7.69 -2.11 -5.98
CA LEU A 11 9.12 -1.82 -5.79
C LEU A 11 9.38 -0.35 -5.54
N LEU A 12 8.59 0.53 -6.15
CA LEU A 12 8.72 1.96 -5.88
C LEU A 12 8.45 2.26 -4.42
N ARG A 13 7.37 1.70 -3.88
CA ARG A 13 7.05 1.92 -2.48
C ARG A 13 8.05 1.25 -1.56
N LEU A 14 8.55 0.08 -1.95
CA LEU A 14 9.54 -0.62 -1.17
C LEU A 14 10.85 0.17 -1.09
N GLN A 15 11.28 0.72 -2.22
CA GLN A 15 12.48 1.55 -2.26
C GLN A 15 12.31 2.78 -1.36
N ASP A 16 11.15 3.45 -1.44
CA ASP A 16 10.87 4.60 -0.61
C ASP A 16 10.92 4.23 0.86
N ARG A 17 10.36 3.08 1.23
CA ARG A 17 10.33 2.67 2.62
C ARG A 17 11.74 2.40 3.14
N ILE A 18 12.57 1.74 2.34
CA ILE A 18 13.94 1.43 2.73
C ILE A 18 14.74 2.72 2.87
N GLU A 19 14.55 3.66 1.94
CA GLU A 19 15.30 4.91 1.98
C GLU A 19 14.87 5.80 3.13
N SER A 20 13.64 5.70 3.57
CA SER A 20 13.14 6.57 4.62
C SER A 20 13.39 6.04 6.03
N ASP A 21 13.87 4.82 6.17
CA ASP A 21 14.08 4.21 7.46
C ASP A 21 15.55 3.81 7.61
N ARG A 22 16.28 4.53 8.45
CA ARG A 22 17.71 4.29 8.62
C ARG A 22 18.04 2.91 9.14
N ASP A 23 17.13 2.31 9.89
CA ASP A 23 17.37 1.01 10.48
C ASP A 23 17.00 -0.13 9.57
N LEU A 24 16.51 0.17 8.37
CA LEU A 24 16.03 -0.83 7.46
C LEU A 24 16.99 -0.98 6.29
N THR A 25 17.39 -2.22 6.01
CA THR A 25 18.22 -2.50 4.84
C THR A 25 17.52 -3.54 4.00
N ALA A 26 17.85 -3.57 2.72
CA ALA A 26 17.27 -4.56 1.81
C ALA A 26 17.62 -5.97 2.26
N ALA A 27 18.88 -6.18 2.67
CA ALA A 27 19.31 -7.51 3.10
C ALA A 27 18.62 -7.94 4.39
N GLY A 28 18.56 -7.05 5.36
CA GLY A 28 17.92 -7.37 6.64
C GLY A 28 16.44 -7.64 6.48
N LEU A 29 15.77 -6.85 5.66
CA LEU A 29 14.34 -7.04 5.40
C LEU A 29 14.10 -8.38 4.70
N ALA A 30 14.95 -8.72 3.73
CA ALA A 30 14.80 -9.98 3.03
C ALA A 30 14.89 -11.16 3.99
N ILE A 31 15.88 -11.14 4.88
CA ILE A 31 16.05 -12.19 5.86
C ILE A 31 14.83 -12.26 6.79
N LYS A 32 14.35 -11.11 7.25
CA LYS A 32 13.20 -11.08 8.13
C LYS A 32 11.95 -11.61 7.45
N ALA A 33 11.86 -11.45 6.14
CA ALA A 33 10.73 -11.95 5.36
C ALA A 33 10.88 -13.42 4.98
N GLY A 34 11.98 -14.05 5.36
CA GLY A 34 12.21 -15.45 5.03
C GLY A 34 12.75 -15.67 3.63
N LEU A 35 13.38 -14.66 3.07
CA LEU A 35 13.93 -14.72 1.72
C LEU A 35 15.46 -14.73 1.79
N ASP A 36 16.11 -14.98 0.64
CA ASP A 36 17.55 -14.84 0.54
C ASP A 36 17.93 -13.40 0.83
N ASN A 37 19.09 -13.19 1.44
CA ASN A 37 19.51 -11.83 1.81
C ASN A 37 19.67 -10.91 0.59
N SER A 38 19.83 -11.46 -0.60
CA SER A 38 19.99 -10.66 -1.80
C SER A 38 18.68 -10.49 -2.59
N ALA A 39 17.61 -11.13 -2.12
CA ALA A 39 16.38 -11.17 -2.91
C ALA A 39 15.79 -9.81 -3.20
N ILE A 40 15.70 -8.96 -2.18
CA ILE A 40 15.10 -7.63 -2.37
C ILE A 40 16.01 -6.76 -3.22
N ARG A 41 17.32 -6.80 -2.95
CA ARG A 41 18.25 -6.03 -3.76
C ARG A 41 18.16 -6.40 -5.23
N SER A 42 18.03 -7.71 -5.50
CA SER A 42 17.92 -8.20 -6.86
C SER A 42 16.64 -7.71 -7.53
N MET A 43 15.52 -7.75 -6.81
CA MET A 43 14.26 -7.24 -7.35
C MET A 43 14.38 -5.77 -7.72
N LEU A 44 14.95 -4.97 -6.82
CA LEU A 44 15.09 -3.54 -7.06
C LEU A 44 16.05 -3.26 -8.21
N LYS A 45 17.14 -3.99 -8.26
CA LYS A 45 18.12 -3.78 -9.32
C LYS A 45 17.54 -4.10 -10.69
N ASN A 46 16.75 -5.15 -10.77
CA ASN A 46 16.23 -5.64 -12.04
C ASN A 46 14.82 -5.16 -12.36
N ASN A 47 14.23 -4.37 -11.49
CA ASN A 47 12.84 -3.91 -11.64
C ASN A 47 11.92 -5.11 -11.87
N ALA A 48 12.17 -6.18 -11.11
CA ALA A 48 11.46 -7.44 -11.29
C ALA A 48 10.28 -7.54 -10.34
N SER A 49 9.08 -7.60 -10.90
CA SER A 49 7.87 -7.65 -10.08
C SER A 49 7.80 -8.94 -9.29
N PRO A 50 7.71 -8.87 -7.98
CA PRO A 50 7.60 -10.10 -7.19
C PRO A 50 6.18 -10.66 -7.25
N ARG A 51 6.05 -11.93 -6.88
CA ARG A 51 4.73 -12.54 -6.78
C ARG A 51 4.02 -11.98 -5.56
N VAL A 52 2.70 -12.03 -5.60
CA VAL A 52 1.89 -11.51 -4.49
C VAL A 52 2.26 -12.18 -3.17
N ALA A 53 2.53 -13.49 -3.19
CA ALA A 53 2.93 -14.18 -1.97
C ALA A 53 4.22 -13.60 -1.39
N THR A 54 5.17 -13.25 -2.24
CA THR A 54 6.42 -12.63 -1.80
C THR A 54 6.17 -11.23 -1.29
N MET A 55 5.32 -10.46 -1.97
CA MET A 55 4.95 -9.12 -1.51
C MET A 55 4.36 -9.18 -0.11
N ARG A 56 3.50 -10.15 0.15
CA ARG A 56 2.88 -10.28 1.46
C ARG A 56 3.89 -10.65 2.54
N LYS A 57 4.87 -11.47 2.21
CA LYS A 57 5.93 -11.80 3.16
C LYS A 57 6.74 -10.57 3.53
N ILE A 58 7.06 -9.76 2.56
CA ILE A 58 7.81 -8.53 2.79
C ILE A 58 6.99 -7.57 3.64
N CYS A 59 5.71 -7.41 3.33
CA CYS A 59 4.85 -6.52 4.11
C CYS A 59 4.70 -7.01 5.55
N ALA A 60 4.57 -8.32 5.75
CA ALA A 60 4.47 -8.86 7.10
C ALA A 60 5.74 -8.57 7.88
N ALA A 61 6.89 -8.65 7.24
CA ALA A 61 8.15 -8.33 7.89
C ALA A 61 8.23 -6.84 8.26
N LEU A 62 7.52 -5.99 7.52
CA LEU A 62 7.46 -4.57 7.82
C LEU A 62 6.36 -4.24 8.83
N GLY A 63 5.60 -5.23 9.26
CA GLY A 63 4.52 -4.99 10.22
C GLY A 63 3.26 -4.42 9.62
N THR A 64 3.03 -4.65 8.34
CA THR A 64 1.87 -4.10 7.66
C THR A 64 1.26 -5.16 6.74
N THR A 65 0.17 -4.81 6.06
CA THR A 65 -0.42 -5.69 5.06
C THR A 65 -0.11 -5.12 3.69
N LEU A 66 -0.26 -5.96 2.67
CA LEU A 66 -0.04 -5.50 1.30
C LEU A 66 -1.03 -4.38 0.95
N GLU A 67 -2.27 -4.52 1.41
CA GLU A 67 -3.28 -3.51 1.15
C GLU A 67 -2.91 -2.15 1.74
N GLU A 68 -2.44 -2.15 2.98
CA GLU A 68 -2.01 -0.92 3.62
C GLU A 68 -0.79 -0.33 2.93
N PHE A 69 0.15 -1.21 2.60
CA PHE A 69 1.42 -0.79 2.02
C PHE A 69 1.21 -0.12 0.66
N MET A 70 0.24 -0.62 -0.11
CA MET A 70 -0.01 -0.11 -1.45
C MET A 70 -1.04 1.02 -1.47
N SER A 71 -1.60 1.39 -0.31
CA SER A 71 -2.62 2.43 -0.30
C SER A 71 -1.98 3.80 -0.41
N ASN A 72 -2.79 4.77 -0.83
CA ASN A 72 -2.35 6.16 -0.89
C ASN A 72 -2.83 6.92 0.34
N ALA A 73 -3.21 6.21 1.41
CA ALA A 73 -3.71 6.83 2.62
C ALA A 73 -2.65 7.71 3.25
N GLN A 74 -3.02 8.93 3.56
CA GLN A 74 -2.09 9.90 4.10
C GLN A 74 -2.49 10.41 5.48
N THR A 75 -3.77 10.40 5.82
CA THR A 75 -4.21 10.84 7.14
C THR A 75 -4.39 9.63 8.02
N SER A 76 -4.48 9.88 9.33
CA SER A 76 -4.72 8.81 10.29
C SER A 76 -6.03 8.10 10.02
N GLU A 77 -7.07 8.87 9.66
CA GLU A 77 -8.37 8.29 9.37
C GLU A 77 -8.31 7.42 8.13
N GLU A 78 -7.61 7.85 7.09
CA GLU A 78 -7.48 7.07 5.88
C GLU A 78 -6.73 5.77 6.16
N GLN A 79 -5.66 5.86 6.96
CA GLN A 79 -4.88 4.69 7.30
C GLN A 79 -5.70 3.69 8.12
N GLU A 80 -6.52 4.21 9.02
CA GLU A 80 -7.37 3.36 9.83
C GLU A 80 -8.40 2.63 8.99
N ILE A 81 -9.00 3.31 8.03
CA ILE A 81 -9.98 2.69 7.14
C ILE A 81 -9.33 1.58 6.32
N VAL A 82 -8.15 1.82 5.80
CA VAL A 82 -7.44 0.82 5.02
C VAL A 82 -7.14 -0.41 5.90
N ARG A 83 -6.73 -0.16 7.13
CA ARG A 83 -6.41 -1.25 8.05
C ARG A 83 -7.65 -2.07 8.39
N LEU A 84 -8.76 -1.40 8.65
CA LEU A 84 -10.02 -2.09 8.93
C LEU A 84 -10.47 -2.91 7.74
N PHE A 85 -10.39 -2.33 6.55
CA PHE A 85 -10.80 -3.02 5.34
C PHE A 85 -9.98 -4.30 5.15
N ALA A 86 -8.66 -4.20 5.37
CA ALA A 86 -7.78 -5.34 5.17
C ALA A 86 -8.08 -6.50 6.12
N GLN A 87 -8.67 -6.20 7.28
CA GLN A 87 -8.96 -7.22 8.26
C GLN A 87 -10.27 -7.96 8.01
N LEU A 88 -11.10 -7.46 7.11
CA LEU A 88 -12.42 -8.05 6.89
C LEU A 88 -12.38 -9.25 5.99
N PRO A 89 -13.24 -10.27 6.23
CA PRO A 89 -13.45 -11.34 5.27
C PRO A 89 -14.03 -10.77 3.99
N GLU A 90 -13.86 -11.48 2.89
CA GLU A 90 -14.26 -10.98 1.58
C GLU A 90 -15.73 -10.52 1.50
N PRO A 91 -16.69 -11.27 2.02
CA PRO A 91 -18.08 -10.79 1.94
C PRO A 91 -18.29 -9.46 2.64
N LEU A 92 -17.59 -9.25 3.76
CA LEU A 92 -17.75 -8.01 4.49
C LEU A 92 -17.02 -6.87 3.81
N LYS A 93 -15.93 -7.16 3.09
CA LYS A 93 -15.27 -6.14 2.28
C LYS A 93 -16.23 -5.60 1.24
N GLN A 94 -16.99 -6.49 0.60
CA GLN A 94 -17.95 -6.06 -0.42
C GLN A 94 -19.06 -5.22 0.18
N GLN A 95 -19.53 -5.58 1.38
CA GLN A 95 -20.55 -4.79 2.06
C GLN A 95 -20.02 -3.41 2.41
N LEU A 96 -18.80 -3.32 2.89
CA LEU A 96 -18.20 -2.04 3.22
C LEU A 96 -18.06 -1.16 1.98
N LEU A 97 -17.63 -1.75 0.88
CA LEU A 97 -17.51 -1.00 -0.38
C LEU A 97 -18.87 -0.48 -0.84
N GLY A 98 -19.92 -1.31 -0.71
CA GLY A 98 -21.25 -0.87 -1.08
C GLY A 98 -21.73 0.28 -0.21
N TYR A 99 -21.50 0.17 1.08
CA TYR A 99 -21.87 1.22 2.01
C TYR A 99 -21.11 2.51 1.69
N GLY A 100 -19.81 2.39 1.43
CA GLY A 100 -18.99 3.55 1.11
C GLY A 100 -19.44 4.23 -0.18
N ARG A 101 -19.80 3.44 -1.19
CA ARG A 101 -20.30 3.99 -2.44
C ARG A 101 -21.61 4.73 -2.22
N GLY A 102 -22.48 4.18 -1.35
CA GLY A 102 -23.73 4.84 -1.02
C GLY A 102 -23.50 6.18 -0.32
N LEU A 103 -22.54 6.21 0.60
CA LEU A 103 -22.20 7.45 1.28
C LEU A 103 -21.62 8.47 0.32
N ALA A 104 -20.79 8.03 -0.60
CA ALA A 104 -20.20 8.92 -1.58
C ALA A 104 -21.27 9.52 -2.49
N ALA A 105 -22.22 8.71 -2.90
CA ALA A 105 -23.30 9.20 -3.74
C ALA A 105 -24.18 10.20 -2.98
N ALA A 106 -24.45 9.92 -1.71
CA ALA A 106 -25.24 10.83 -0.89
C ALA A 106 -24.50 12.15 -0.69
N ALA A 107 -23.19 12.08 -0.51
CA ALA A 107 -22.41 13.30 -0.33
C ALA A 107 -22.42 14.16 -1.59
N ASP A 108 -22.35 13.52 -2.75
CA ASP A 108 -22.41 14.25 -4.00
C ASP A 108 -23.74 14.96 -4.17
N GLN A 109 -24.82 14.30 -3.81
CA GLN A 109 -26.14 14.92 -3.93
C GLN A 109 -26.36 15.98 -2.90
N ALA A 110 -25.81 15.80 -1.72
CA ALA A 110 -25.95 16.77 -0.65
C ALA A 110 -25.09 17.99 -0.86
N GLN A 111 -24.00 17.84 -1.58
CA GLN A 111 -23.10 18.91 -1.78
C GLN A 111 -23.69 19.89 -2.74
N PRO A 112 -23.84 21.12 -2.38
CA PRO A 112 -24.44 22.09 -3.27
C PRO A 112 -23.45 22.38 -4.35
N LYS A 113 -23.73 21.91 -5.49
CA LYS A 113 -22.91 22.18 -6.56
C LYS A 113 -22.83 23.56 -6.81
N ASP A 114 -23.81 24.20 -6.47
CA ASP A 114 -23.84 25.54 -6.62
C ASP A 114 -22.85 26.18 -5.82
N ALA A 115 -22.60 25.66 -4.70
CA ALA A 115 -21.61 26.23 -3.87
C ALA A 115 -20.33 26.14 -4.55
N GLU A 116 -20.16 25.15 -5.28
CA GLU A 116 -18.94 25.02 -5.87
C GLU A 116 -18.95 25.69 -7.06
N GLU A 117 -19.93 26.08 -7.41
CA GLU A 117 -19.91 26.68 -8.49
C GLU A 117 -19.97 27.91 -8.32
N LYS A 118 -19.95 28.21 -7.40
CA LYS A 118 -19.85 29.12 -7.16
C LYS A 118 -19.22 29.52 -7.85
N GLU A 119 -19.38 29.20 -8.41
CA GLU A 119 -18.99 29.14 -9.06
C GLU A 119 -19.26 29.59 -9.59
#